data_88aef3f1b4742e37e8b3a27b653b2a5b
#
_entry.id   88aef3f1b4742e37e8b3a27b653b2a5b
#
_cell.length_a   1.000
_cell.length_b   1.000
_cell.length_c   1.000
_cell.angle_alpha   90.00
_cell.angle_beta   90.00
_cell.angle_gamma   90.00
#
_symmetry.space_group_name_H-M   'P 1'
#
loop_
_entity.id
_entity.type
_entity.pdbx_description
1 polymer ?
#
loop_
_entity_poly.entity_id
_entity_poly.type
_entity_poly.pdbx_seq_one_letter_code
_entity_poly.pdbx_strand_id
1 'polypeptide(L)'
;FYTDQFLVNVKEPAIAYDTPEYDYIREYINQFEDALFGELFTSDNFGYKNYIDVPSWIDWFIINEIVKNVDSRNFASIFFSVIPGEKIKKGPLWDFDLSFGNTDYADSQYSDGWWVKYNPWYERLFEDPEFVQLVKDRFSYYKQNQQFILDKVDEFAAHLVWAQVENNDKWQTMGQYVWPNAVVLETYEEEVAHLKNWYIERLSLIHI
;
A
#
# COMPACT_ATOMS: atom_id res chain seq x y z
N PHE A 1 16.34 11.23 -8.12
CA PHE A 1 15.82 12.48 -8.70
C PHE A 1 14.52 12.89 -8.03
N TYR A 2 14.19 14.15 -8.18
CA TYR A 2 12.90 14.68 -7.74
C TYR A 2 11.97 14.78 -8.94
N THR A 3 10.70 14.43 -8.72
CA THR A 3 9.58 14.85 -9.55
C THR A 3 8.87 16.02 -8.87
N ASP A 4 7.78 16.52 -9.42
CA ASP A 4 7.00 17.58 -8.77
C ASP A 4 6.34 17.08 -7.46
N GLN A 5 6.07 15.78 -7.35
CA GLN A 5 5.38 15.20 -6.20
C GLN A 5 6.31 14.43 -5.25
N PHE A 6 7.33 13.75 -5.76
CA PHE A 6 8.10 12.79 -4.98
C PHE A 6 9.61 12.81 -5.23
N LEU A 7 10.36 12.29 -4.25
CA LEU A 7 11.73 11.84 -4.43
C LEU A 7 11.69 10.38 -4.92
N VAL A 8 12.17 10.15 -6.14
CA VAL A 8 12.26 8.82 -6.74
C VAL A 8 13.71 8.31 -6.69
N ASN A 9 13.87 7.09 -6.23
CA ASN A 9 15.15 6.40 -6.14
C ASN A 9 15.14 5.14 -7.02
N VAL A 10 16.03 5.06 -8.00
CA VAL A 10 16.22 3.85 -8.80
C VAL A 10 16.96 2.82 -7.95
N LYS A 11 16.34 1.67 -7.69
CA LYS A 11 16.89 0.61 -6.84
C LYS A 11 17.53 -0.51 -7.63
N GLU A 12 16.81 -1.03 -8.63
CA GLU A 12 17.24 -2.18 -9.43
C GLU A 12 16.84 -1.98 -10.91
N PRO A 13 17.76 -2.25 -11.82
CA PRO A 13 19.17 -2.47 -11.60
C PRO A 13 19.88 -1.22 -11.05
N ALA A 14 21.06 -1.39 -10.44
CA ALA A 14 21.88 -0.26 -10.02
C ALA A 14 22.33 0.52 -11.27
N ILE A 15 21.75 1.71 -11.45
CA ILE A 15 22.01 2.58 -12.60
C ILE A 15 22.75 3.82 -12.11
N ALA A 16 23.86 4.17 -12.77
CA ALA A 16 24.58 5.38 -12.44
C ALA A 16 23.80 6.65 -12.86
N TYR A 17 23.99 7.72 -12.11
CA TYR A 17 23.49 9.04 -12.50
C TYR A 17 24.08 9.47 -13.83
N ASP A 18 23.34 10.29 -14.57
CA ASP A 18 23.75 10.85 -15.87
C ASP A 18 23.99 9.79 -16.97
N THR A 19 23.29 8.67 -16.88
CA THR A 19 23.24 7.68 -17.96
C THR A 19 21.93 7.78 -18.75
N PRO A 20 21.90 7.36 -20.03
CA PRO A 20 20.68 7.37 -20.82
C PRO A 20 19.52 6.61 -20.20
N GLU A 21 19.80 5.51 -19.51
CA GLU A 21 18.81 4.70 -18.80
C GLU A 21 18.19 5.46 -17.62
N TYR A 22 19.03 6.17 -16.85
CA TYR A 22 18.59 7.01 -15.75
C TYR A 22 17.73 8.17 -16.24
N ASP A 23 18.18 8.86 -17.29
CA ASP A 23 17.45 9.95 -17.91
C ASP A 23 16.10 9.48 -18.48
N TYR A 24 16.07 8.32 -19.12
CA TYR A 24 14.83 7.72 -19.62
C TYR A 24 13.81 7.52 -18.48
N ILE A 25 14.23 6.93 -17.37
CA ILE A 25 13.33 6.66 -16.22
C ILE A 25 12.80 7.99 -15.67
N ARG A 26 13.69 8.97 -15.47
CA ARG A 26 13.31 10.29 -14.94
C ARG A 26 12.31 10.99 -15.87
N GLU A 27 12.60 11.02 -17.15
CA GLU A 27 11.74 11.67 -18.14
C GLU A 27 10.39 10.98 -18.26
N TYR A 28 10.36 9.64 -18.23
CA TYR A 28 9.12 8.89 -18.36
C TYR A 28 8.20 9.10 -17.14
N ILE A 29 8.76 9.17 -15.93
CA ILE A 29 7.98 9.46 -14.73
C ILE A 29 7.49 10.91 -14.72
N ASN A 30 8.30 11.87 -15.15
CA ASN A 30 7.85 13.27 -15.28
C ASN A 30 6.73 13.40 -16.31
N GLN A 31 6.83 12.74 -17.46
CA GLN A 31 5.76 12.71 -18.47
C GLN A 31 4.47 12.10 -17.91
N PHE A 32 4.58 11.07 -17.08
CA PHE A 32 3.43 10.52 -16.37
C PHE A 32 2.79 11.56 -15.44
N GLU A 33 3.58 12.26 -14.62
CA GLU A 33 3.05 13.31 -13.75
C GLU A 33 2.44 14.47 -14.54
N ASP A 34 3.08 14.92 -15.61
CA ASP A 34 2.53 15.94 -16.52
C ASP A 34 1.16 15.52 -17.08
N ALA A 35 1.04 14.26 -17.50
CA ALA A 35 -0.21 13.71 -18.00
C ALA A 35 -1.28 13.57 -16.90
N LEU A 36 -0.89 13.17 -15.69
CA LEU A 36 -1.79 12.99 -14.55
C LEU A 36 -2.32 14.33 -14.01
N PHE A 37 -1.47 15.33 -13.88
CA PHE A 37 -1.83 16.62 -13.30
C PHE A 37 -2.28 17.66 -14.36
N GLY A 38 -2.14 17.35 -15.65
CA GLY A 38 -2.60 18.20 -16.75
C GLY A 38 -4.12 18.27 -16.87
N GLU A 39 -4.59 19.21 -17.69
CA GLU A 39 -6.04 19.43 -17.93
C GLU A 39 -6.71 18.24 -18.63
N LEU A 40 -5.95 17.50 -19.45
CA LEU A 40 -6.43 16.37 -20.24
C LEU A 40 -6.16 15.00 -19.56
N PHE A 41 -6.06 14.95 -18.24
CA PHE A 41 -5.59 13.76 -17.51
C PHE A 41 -6.46 12.51 -17.72
N THR A 42 -7.74 12.66 -18.03
CA THR A 42 -8.65 11.53 -18.34
C THR A 42 -8.73 11.18 -19.82
N SER A 43 -8.02 11.95 -20.69
CA SER A 43 -8.05 11.74 -22.13
C SER A 43 -7.46 10.38 -22.54
N ASP A 44 -8.12 9.66 -23.43
CA ASP A 44 -7.64 8.39 -23.98
C ASP A 44 -6.30 8.54 -24.72
N ASN A 45 -6.04 9.70 -25.32
CA ASN A 45 -4.83 9.93 -26.10
C ASN A 45 -3.69 10.58 -25.33
N PHE A 46 -3.99 11.38 -24.29
CA PHE A 46 -3.00 12.24 -23.61
C PHE A 46 -2.98 12.05 -22.09
N GLY A 47 -3.96 11.32 -21.54
CA GLY A 47 -4.11 11.16 -20.10
C GLY A 47 -3.22 10.06 -19.49
N TYR A 48 -3.30 9.95 -18.17
CA TYR A 48 -2.49 9.07 -17.35
C TYR A 48 -2.59 7.58 -17.74
N LYS A 49 -3.71 7.15 -18.32
CA LYS A 49 -3.94 5.75 -18.75
C LYS A 49 -2.94 5.28 -19.81
N ASN A 50 -2.26 6.20 -20.48
CA ASN A 50 -1.20 5.87 -21.43
C ASN A 50 0.11 5.49 -20.74
N TYR A 51 0.30 5.90 -19.50
CA TYR A 51 1.55 5.75 -18.75
C TYR A 51 1.51 4.64 -17.69
N ILE A 52 0.34 4.36 -17.08
CA ILE A 52 0.24 3.41 -15.98
C ILE A 52 -0.59 2.17 -16.34
N ASP A 53 -0.22 1.04 -15.76
CA ASP A 53 -1.04 -0.18 -15.74
C ASP A 53 -2.12 -0.02 -14.65
N VAL A 54 -3.28 0.51 -15.04
CA VAL A 54 -4.37 0.88 -14.12
C VAL A 54 -4.77 -0.27 -13.17
N PRO A 55 -4.90 -1.54 -13.63
CA PRO A 55 -5.20 -2.64 -12.71
C PRO A 55 -4.18 -2.82 -11.60
N SER A 56 -2.88 -2.76 -11.89
CA SER A 56 -1.84 -2.89 -10.86
C SER A 56 -1.87 -1.75 -9.85
N TRP A 57 -2.19 -0.52 -10.29
CA TRP A 57 -2.33 0.63 -9.40
C TRP A 57 -3.54 0.51 -8.49
N ILE A 58 -4.66 -0.01 -9.01
CA ILE A 58 -5.88 -0.27 -8.22
C ILE A 58 -5.63 -1.35 -7.17
N ASP A 59 -5.04 -2.48 -7.56
CA ASP A 59 -4.77 -3.57 -6.62
C ASP A 59 -3.78 -3.14 -5.52
N TRP A 60 -2.72 -2.44 -5.89
CA TRP A 60 -1.76 -1.90 -4.93
C TRP A 60 -2.43 -0.92 -3.96
N PHE A 61 -3.25 -0.01 -4.48
CA PHE A 61 -4.01 0.95 -3.66
C PHE A 61 -4.93 0.24 -2.66
N ILE A 62 -5.77 -0.67 -3.16
CA ILE A 62 -6.77 -1.36 -2.34
C ILE A 62 -6.10 -2.14 -1.22
N ILE A 63 -5.05 -2.91 -1.54
CA ILE A 63 -4.36 -3.72 -0.53
C ILE A 63 -3.76 -2.84 0.56
N ASN A 64 -3.02 -1.78 0.20
CA ASN A 64 -2.42 -0.87 1.17
C ASN A 64 -3.46 -0.05 1.94
N GLU A 65 -4.57 0.34 1.30
CA GLU A 65 -5.64 1.09 1.96
C GLU A 65 -6.45 0.23 2.93
N ILE A 66 -6.77 -1.01 2.56
CA ILE A 66 -7.52 -1.93 3.44
C ILE A 66 -6.74 -2.16 4.75
N VAL A 67 -5.44 -2.37 4.67
CA VAL A 67 -4.60 -2.62 5.86
C VAL A 67 -4.09 -1.33 6.50
N LYS A 68 -4.37 -0.17 5.90
CA LYS A 68 -3.92 1.16 6.34
C LYS A 68 -2.40 1.16 6.59
N ASN A 69 -1.62 0.71 5.59
CA ASN A 69 -0.17 0.68 5.66
C ASN A 69 0.39 2.10 5.75
N VAL A 70 1.00 2.43 6.87
CA VAL A 70 1.42 3.81 7.19
C VAL A 70 2.43 4.34 6.20
N ASP A 71 3.41 3.54 5.81
CA ASP A 71 4.48 3.94 4.91
C ASP A 71 3.99 4.17 3.47
N SER A 72 2.91 3.51 3.06
CA SER A 72 2.41 3.53 1.69
C SER A 72 1.79 4.86 1.24
N ARG A 73 1.68 5.85 2.12
CA ARG A 73 1.17 7.16 1.74
C ARG A 73 2.22 8.01 1.01
N ASN A 74 3.30 8.39 1.68
CA ASN A 74 4.27 9.37 1.16
C ASN A 74 5.72 9.09 1.59
N PHE A 75 6.01 8.02 2.33
CA PHE A 75 7.28 7.90 3.03
C PHE A 75 8.25 6.94 2.35
N ALA A 76 8.04 5.66 2.54
CA ALA A 76 8.98 4.63 2.13
C ALA A 76 8.22 3.40 1.62
N SER A 77 8.97 2.38 1.21
CA SER A 77 8.40 1.08 0.86
C SER A 77 7.35 1.10 -0.26
N ILE A 78 7.35 2.17 -1.08
CA ILE A 78 6.50 2.34 -2.25
C ILE A 78 7.32 2.03 -3.49
N PHE A 79 7.02 0.91 -4.15
CA PHE A 79 7.74 0.47 -5.34
C PHE A 79 6.87 0.50 -6.59
N PHE A 80 7.52 0.68 -7.72
CA PHE A 80 6.95 0.52 -9.04
C PHE A 80 8.04 0.13 -10.04
N SER A 81 7.67 -0.48 -11.15
CA SER A 81 8.59 -0.85 -12.20
C SER A 81 8.34 -0.03 -13.46
N VAL A 82 9.44 0.38 -14.10
CA VAL A 82 9.48 1.08 -15.38
C VAL A 82 10.27 0.21 -16.35
N ILE A 83 9.60 -0.34 -17.35
CA ILE A 83 10.22 -1.14 -18.41
C ILE A 83 10.02 -0.38 -19.71
N PRO A 84 11.09 -0.13 -20.52
CA PRO A 84 10.97 0.58 -21.79
C PRO A 84 9.90 -0.02 -22.69
N GLY A 85 8.96 0.83 -23.16
CA GLY A 85 7.84 0.41 -23.98
C GLY A 85 6.65 -0.20 -23.26
N GLU A 86 6.71 -0.36 -21.91
CA GLU A 86 5.59 -0.80 -21.09
C GLU A 86 5.07 0.34 -20.20
N LYS A 87 3.86 0.16 -19.68
CA LYS A 87 3.27 1.05 -18.69
C LYS A 87 3.87 0.81 -17.30
N ILE A 88 3.94 1.86 -16.50
CA ILE A 88 4.39 1.81 -15.10
C ILE A 88 3.48 0.88 -14.30
N LYS A 89 4.04 -0.17 -13.70
CA LYS A 89 3.31 -1.09 -12.81
C LYS A 89 3.64 -0.80 -11.36
N LYS A 90 2.61 -0.67 -10.53
CA LYS A 90 2.76 -0.55 -9.06
C LYS A 90 3.14 -1.90 -8.44
N GLY A 91 4.05 -1.87 -7.47
CA GLY A 91 4.54 -3.05 -6.78
C GLY A 91 6.05 -3.25 -6.94
N PRO A 92 6.61 -4.22 -6.21
CA PRO A 92 5.93 -5.24 -5.40
C PRO A 92 5.26 -4.66 -4.15
N LEU A 93 4.37 -5.46 -3.54
CA LEU A 93 3.88 -5.21 -2.18
C LEU A 93 5.01 -5.48 -1.20
N TRP A 94 5.23 -4.55 -0.25
CA TRP A 94 6.41 -4.58 0.59
C TRP A 94 6.12 -3.93 1.94
N ASP A 95 6.67 -4.51 3.02
CA ASP A 95 6.80 -3.88 4.34
C ASP A 95 5.46 -3.54 5.00
N PHE A 96 4.77 -4.55 5.53
CA PHE A 96 3.45 -4.41 6.13
C PHE A 96 3.46 -4.48 7.67
N ASP A 97 4.62 -4.31 8.30
CA ASP A 97 4.76 -4.31 9.75
C ASP A 97 4.02 -3.14 10.41
N LEU A 98 3.96 -1.98 9.73
CA LEU A 98 3.24 -0.78 10.16
C LEU A 98 1.82 -0.72 9.56
N SER A 99 1.08 -1.82 9.67
CA SER A 99 -0.27 -1.96 9.12
C SER A 99 -1.21 -2.67 10.10
N PHE A 100 -2.49 -2.83 9.74
CA PHE A 100 -3.52 -3.46 10.57
C PHE A 100 -3.69 -2.83 11.97
N GLY A 101 -3.48 -1.52 12.06
CA GLY A 101 -3.58 -0.79 13.32
C GLY A 101 -2.38 -0.97 14.25
N ASN A 102 -1.28 -1.54 13.78
CA ASN A 102 -0.09 -1.83 14.58
C ASN A 102 0.84 -0.62 14.78
N THR A 103 0.29 0.60 14.85
CA THR A 103 1.08 1.81 15.14
C THR A 103 0.27 2.77 16.00
N ASP A 104 0.93 3.50 16.89
CA ASP A 104 0.34 4.46 17.83
C ASP A 104 0.40 5.92 17.32
N TYR A 105 0.71 6.13 16.05
CA TYR A 105 0.81 7.45 15.41
C TYR A 105 0.05 7.50 14.08
N ALA A 106 -0.14 8.72 13.56
CA ALA A 106 -0.80 8.97 12.27
C ALA A 106 -2.24 8.42 12.17
N ASP A 107 -2.93 8.29 13.31
CA ASP A 107 -4.29 7.74 13.42
C ASP A 107 -4.42 6.33 12.80
N SER A 108 -3.31 5.61 12.66
CA SER A 108 -3.27 4.31 11.98
C SER A 108 -3.87 3.18 12.83
N GLN A 109 -3.90 3.34 14.16
CA GLN A 109 -4.55 2.41 15.09
C GLN A 109 -6.06 2.32 14.87
N TYR A 110 -6.69 3.38 14.35
CA TYR A 110 -8.13 3.39 14.12
C TYR A 110 -8.47 2.75 12.76
N SER A 111 -9.50 1.93 12.77
CA SER A 111 -9.96 1.21 11.59
C SER A 111 -10.76 2.08 10.61
N ASP A 112 -11.17 3.28 10.97
CA ASP A 112 -11.86 4.25 10.13
C ASP A 112 -10.91 5.18 9.35
N GLY A 113 -11.49 6.03 8.52
CA GLY A 113 -10.77 7.05 7.74
C GLY A 113 -9.94 6.49 6.57
N TRP A 114 -9.51 7.37 5.70
CA TRP A 114 -8.64 7.07 4.57
C TRP A 114 -7.18 7.34 4.92
N TRP A 115 -6.25 6.64 4.25
CA TRP A 115 -4.83 6.87 4.43
C TRP A 115 -4.10 7.00 3.09
N VAL A 116 -4.04 5.94 2.30
CA VAL A 116 -3.30 5.92 1.03
C VAL A 116 -3.95 6.81 -0.03
N LYS A 117 -5.27 7.02 0.06
CA LYS A 117 -6.01 7.93 -0.81
C LYS A 117 -5.43 9.35 -0.82
N TYR A 118 -4.81 9.78 0.28
CA TYR A 118 -4.16 11.10 0.38
C TYR A 118 -2.73 11.15 -0.18
N ASN A 119 -2.27 10.12 -0.87
CA ASN A 119 -1.09 10.20 -1.70
C ASN A 119 -1.41 11.07 -2.93
N PRO A 120 -0.58 12.07 -3.31
CA PRO A 120 -0.90 13.02 -4.37
C PRO A 120 -1.32 12.40 -5.70
N TRP A 121 -0.67 11.31 -6.12
CA TRP A 121 -1.09 10.61 -7.34
C TRP A 121 -2.48 10.01 -7.20
N TYR A 122 -2.80 9.40 -6.05
CA TYR A 122 -4.13 8.81 -5.83
C TYR A 122 -5.19 9.88 -5.62
N GLU A 123 -4.91 10.99 -4.91
CA GLU A 123 -5.85 12.10 -4.82
C GLU A 123 -6.31 12.55 -6.21
N ARG A 124 -5.35 12.71 -7.14
CA ARG A 124 -5.66 13.11 -8.51
C ARG A 124 -6.39 12.02 -9.31
N LEU A 125 -5.97 10.74 -9.18
CA LEU A 125 -6.66 9.62 -9.83
C LEU A 125 -8.13 9.50 -9.39
N PHE A 126 -8.43 9.78 -8.13
CA PHE A 126 -9.79 9.76 -7.60
C PHE A 126 -10.68 10.90 -8.11
N GLU A 127 -10.15 11.86 -8.85
CA GLU A 127 -10.96 12.85 -9.58
C GLU A 127 -11.49 12.27 -10.92
N ASP A 128 -10.98 11.14 -11.40
CA ASP A 128 -11.52 10.43 -12.57
C ASP A 128 -12.66 9.49 -12.13
N PRO A 129 -13.93 9.75 -12.54
CA PRO A 129 -15.06 8.89 -12.20
C PRO A 129 -14.90 7.44 -12.68
N GLU A 130 -14.20 7.21 -13.80
CA GLU A 130 -13.94 5.87 -14.31
C GLU A 130 -12.97 5.13 -13.39
N PHE A 131 -11.88 5.77 -12.95
CA PHE A 131 -10.96 5.20 -11.98
C PHE A 131 -11.69 4.83 -10.68
N VAL A 132 -12.51 5.74 -10.15
CA VAL A 132 -13.33 5.51 -8.96
C VAL A 132 -14.23 4.30 -9.13
N GLN A 133 -14.88 4.14 -10.28
CA GLN A 133 -15.75 2.98 -10.53
C GLN A 133 -14.95 1.67 -10.56
N LEU A 134 -13.79 1.66 -11.22
CA LEU A 134 -12.91 0.48 -11.25
C LEU A 134 -12.43 0.10 -9.84
N VAL A 135 -12.09 1.09 -9.01
CA VAL A 135 -11.70 0.86 -7.61
C VAL A 135 -12.86 0.26 -6.81
N LYS A 136 -14.10 0.77 -6.97
CA LYS A 136 -15.31 0.24 -6.32
C LYS A 136 -15.58 -1.21 -6.70
N ASP A 137 -15.50 -1.52 -7.97
CA ASP A 137 -15.74 -2.86 -8.48
C ASP A 137 -14.70 -3.84 -7.92
N ARG A 138 -13.44 -3.43 -7.92
CA ARG A 138 -12.35 -4.25 -7.42
C ARG A 138 -12.40 -4.40 -5.89
N PHE A 139 -12.73 -3.34 -5.15
CA PHE A 139 -12.92 -3.40 -3.70
C PHE A 139 -14.06 -4.33 -3.31
N SER A 140 -15.16 -4.32 -4.07
CA SER A 140 -16.27 -5.25 -3.86
C SER A 140 -15.84 -6.71 -3.94
N TYR A 141 -14.90 -7.04 -4.85
CA TYR A 141 -14.31 -8.37 -4.91
C TYR A 141 -13.53 -8.72 -3.63
N TYR A 142 -12.69 -7.81 -3.12
CA TYR A 142 -11.95 -8.02 -1.87
C TYR A 142 -12.90 -8.22 -0.69
N LYS A 143 -13.94 -7.41 -0.59
CA LYS A 143 -14.94 -7.49 0.47
C LYS A 143 -15.71 -8.82 0.44
N GLN A 144 -16.08 -9.30 -0.72
CA GLN A 144 -16.75 -10.59 -0.89
C GLN A 144 -15.86 -11.78 -0.53
N ASN A 145 -14.55 -11.64 -0.68
CA ASN A 145 -13.55 -12.66 -0.40
C ASN A 145 -12.82 -12.46 0.94
N GLN A 146 -13.33 -11.64 1.84
CA GLN A 146 -12.69 -11.33 3.13
C GLN A 146 -12.36 -12.58 3.96
N GLN A 147 -13.20 -13.62 3.90
CA GLN A 147 -12.99 -14.86 4.63
C GLN A 147 -11.69 -15.56 4.22
N PHE A 148 -11.29 -15.47 2.95
CA PHE A 148 -10.01 -16.01 2.49
C PHE A 148 -8.81 -15.39 3.25
N ILE A 149 -8.85 -14.09 3.52
CA ILE A 149 -7.79 -13.41 4.28
C ILE A 149 -7.78 -13.87 5.73
N LEU A 150 -8.97 -13.97 6.36
CA LEU A 150 -9.09 -14.44 7.73
C LEU A 150 -8.60 -15.89 7.89
N ASP A 151 -8.93 -16.77 6.93
CA ASP A 151 -8.44 -18.15 6.91
C ASP A 151 -6.91 -18.20 6.76
N LYS A 152 -6.33 -17.29 5.94
CA LYS A 152 -4.87 -17.19 5.79
C LYS A 152 -4.18 -16.68 7.07
N VAL A 153 -4.80 -15.77 7.79
CA VAL A 153 -4.29 -15.35 9.11
C VAL A 153 -4.25 -16.53 10.07
N ASP A 154 -5.32 -17.33 10.14
CA ASP A 154 -5.36 -18.53 10.99
C ASP A 154 -4.34 -19.59 10.57
N GLU A 155 -4.17 -19.83 9.26
CA GLU A 155 -3.17 -20.74 8.71
C GLU A 155 -1.75 -20.32 9.11
N PHE A 156 -1.41 -19.04 8.91
CA PHE A 156 -0.09 -18.53 9.26
C PHE A 156 0.13 -18.49 10.77
N ALA A 157 -0.88 -18.12 11.55
CA ALA A 157 -0.79 -18.15 12.99
C ALA A 157 -0.49 -19.57 13.51
N ALA A 158 -1.17 -20.59 12.99
CA ALA A 158 -0.89 -21.98 13.32
C ALA A 158 0.51 -22.43 12.89
N HIS A 159 0.99 -21.94 11.73
CA HIS A 159 2.34 -22.25 11.25
C HIS A 159 3.44 -21.61 12.12
N LEU A 160 3.19 -20.44 12.69
CA LEU A 160 4.15 -19.68 13.48
C LEU A 160 4.15 -19.99 14.97
N VAL A 161 3.32 -20.94 15.43
CA VAL A 161 3.11 -21.24 16.87
C VAL A 161 4.40 -21.51 17.64
N TRP A 162 5.37 -22.19 17.04
CA TRP A 162 6.66 -22.45 17.68
C TRP A 162 7.62 -21.27 17.57
N ALA A 163 7.63 -20.62 16.41
CA ALA A 163 8.49 -19.47 16.18
C ALA A 163 8.16 -18.29 17.11
N GLN A 164 6.87 -18.06 17.41
CA GLN A 164 6.47 -17.03 18.35
C GLN A 164 6.91 -17.31 19.78
N VAL A 165 6.91 -18.59 20.23
CA VAL A 165 7.43 -18.97 21.55
C VAL A 165 8.93 -18.64 21.65
N GLU A 166 9.73 -19.08 20.68
CA GLU A 166 11.17 -18.80 20.65
C GLU A 166 11.46 -17.29 20.55
N ASN A 167 10.65 -16.56 19.78
CA ASN A 167 10.76 -15.11 19.68
C ASN A 167 10.49 -14.43 21.03
N ASN A 168 9.43 -14.83 21.71
CA ASN A 168 9.08 -14.26 23.00
C ASN A 168 10.05 -14.65 24.10
N ASP A 169 10.58 -15.88 24.10
CA ASP A 169 11.64 -16.31 25.02
C ASP A 169 12.90 -15.44 24.89
N LYS A 170 13.20 -15.03 23.66
CA LYS A 170 14.39 -14.21 23.38
C LYS A 170 14.16 -12.72 23.65
N TRP A 171 13.03 -12.17 23.21
CA TRP A 171 12.80 -10.73 23.16
C TRP A 171 11.79 -10.23 24.19
N GLN A 172 10.99 -11.12 24.81
CA GLN A 172 10.00 -10.84 25.86
C GLN A 172 9.04 -9.70 25.47
N THR A 173 8.46 -9.80 24.28
CA THR A 173 7.63 -8.74 23.69
C THR A 173 6.18 -8.80 24.14
N MET A 174 5.65 -9.98 24.54
CA MET A 174 4.28 -10.14 25.02
C MET A 174 4.10 -9.45 26.37
N GLY A 175 3.00 -8.73 26.54
CA GLY A 175 2.71 -7.93 27.73
C GLY A 175 3.60 -6.71 27.92
N GLN A 176 4.41 -6.35 26.92
CA GLN A 176 5.32 -5.22 26.97
C GLN A 176 5.02 -4.23 25.82
N TYR A 177 5.11 -2.95 26.14
CA TYR A 177 5.08 -1.95 25.08
C TYR A 177 6.35 -2.02 24.23
N VAL A 178 6.16 -2.30 22.96
CA VAL A 178 7.22 -2.24 21.94
C VAL A 178 6.82 -1.17 20.93
N TRP A 179 7.62 -0.11 20.82
CA TRP A 179 7.33 0.94 19.86
C TRP A 179 7.37 0.38 18.41
N PRO A 180 6.43 0.71 17.55
CA PRO A 180 5.30 1.66 17.72
C PRO A 180 3.95 0.98 17.96
N ASN A 181 3.86 -0.17 18.60
CA ASN A 181 2.61 -0.91 18.78
C ASN A 181 1.54 -0.04 19.47
N ALA A 182 0.35 0.00 18.89
CA ALA A 182 -0.78 0.77 19.45
C ALA A 182 -1.41 0.08 20.66
N VAL A 183 -1.30 -1.24 20.75
CA VAL A 183 -1.86 -2.05 21.82
C VAL A 183 -0.77 -2.93 22.46
N VAL A 184 -1.00 -3.29 23.72
CA VAL A 184 -0.16 -4.24 24.46
C VAL A 184 -1.04 -5.41 24.85
N LEU A 185 -0.76 -6.59 24.31
CA LEU A 185 -1.53 -7.80 24.54
C LEU A 185 -0.63 -8.86 25.21
N GLU A 186 -1.25 -9.72 26.02
CA GLU A 186 -0.51 -10.65 26.88
C GLU A 186 -0.13 -11.96 26.16
N THR A 187 -0.90 -12.32 25.13
CA THR A 187 -0.75 -13.61 24.45
C THR A 187 -0.74 -13.48 22.94
N TYR A 188 -0.13 -14.46 22.29
CA TYR A 188 -0.10 -14.56 20.83
C TYR A 188 -1.51 -14.69 20.23
N GLU A 189 -2.39 -15.42 20.90
CA GLU A 189 -3.78 -15.59 20.48
C GLU A 189 -4.55 -14.27 20.51
N GLU A 190 -4.28 -13.40 21.49
CA GLU A 190 -4.87 -12.06 21.57
C GLU A 190 -4.35 -11.16 20.44
N GLU A 191 -3.06 -11.23 20.09
CA GLU A 191 -2.48 -10.49 18.96
C GLU A 191 -3.12 -10.91 17.63
N VAL A 192 -3.27 -12.21 17.39
CA VAL A 192 -3.95 -12.75 16.19
C VAL A 192 -5.42 -12.32 16.16
N ALA A 193 -6.12 -12.39 17.29
CA ALA A 193 -7.52 -11.96 17.37
C ALA A 193 -7.67 -10.46 17.15
N HIS A 194 -6.76 -9.63 17.68
CA HIS A 194 -6.74 -8.18 17.45
C HIS A 194 -6.60 -7.85 15.97
N LEU A 195 -5.62 -8.42 15.29
CA LEU A 195 -5.41 -8.23 13.85
C LEU A 195 -6.66 -8.58 13.04
N LYS A 196 -7.28 -9.73 13.33
CA LYS A 196 -8.51 -10.17 12.62
C LYS A 196 -9.69 -9.23 12.88
N ASN A 197 -9.88 -8.80 14.13
CA ASN A 197 -10.98 -7.91 14.52
C ASN A 197 -10.80 -6.53 13.87
N TRP A 198 -9.59 -5.99 13.89
CA TRP A 198 -9.26 -4.72 13.24
C TRP A 198 -9.56 -4.79 11.73
N TYR A 199 -9.16 -5.87 11.06
CA TYR A 199 -9.42 -6.07 9.63
C TYR A 199 -10.92 -6.15 9.30
N ILE A 200 -11.70 -6.89 10.10
CA ILE A 200 -13.16 -7.00 9.93
C ILE A 200 -13.81 -5.63 10.11
N GLU A 201 -13.45 -4.92 11.15
CA GLU A 201 -13.97 -3.58 11.44
C GLU A 201 -13.61 -2.61 10.29
N ARG A 202 -12.37 -2.64 9.84
CA ARG A 202 -11.88 -1.83 8.72
C ARG A 202 -12.72 -2.01 7.46
N LEU A 203 -12.99 -3.24 7.05
CA LEU A 203 -13.80 -3.53 5.87
C LEU A 203 -15.27 -3.10 6.03
N SER A 204 -15.77 -2.99 7.26
CA SER A 204 -17.12 -2.50 7.52
C SER A 204 -17.22 -0.97 7.43
N LEU A 205 -16.16 -0.27 7.77
CA LEU A 205 -16.11 1.20 7.87
C LEU A 205 -15.61 1.89 6.60
N ILE A 206 -14.78 1.23 5.79
CA ILE A 206 -14.36 1.81 4.50
C ILE A 206 -15.49 1.73 3.50
N HIS A 207 -15.88 2.88 2.97
CA HIS A 207 -16.82 3.03 1.87
C HIS A 207 -16.09 3.68 0.69
N ILE A 208 -15.74 2.91 -0.32
CA ILE A 208 -15.15 3.37 -1.57
C ILE A 208 -16.24 3.79 -2.55
#